data_0d142e1434939803870a45fb2fe8ad91
#
_entry.id   0d142e1434939803870a45fb2fe8ad91
#
_cell.length_a   1.000
_cell.length_b   1.000
_cell.length_c   1.000
_cell.angle_alpha   90.00
_cell.angle_beta   90.00
_cell.angle_gamma   90.00
#
_symmetry.space_group_name_H-M   'P 1'
#
loop_
_entity.id
_entity.type
_entity.pdbx_description
1 polymer ?
#
loop_
_entity_poly.entity_id
_entity_poly.type
_entity_poly.pdbx_seq_one_letter_code
_entity_poly.pdbx_strand_id
1 'polypeptide(L)' 'MYRAILPNGQLECASYRKGDYGVELYDCDEELLAFVPYANLKALLTDAATESPGPSVM' A
#
# COMPACT_ATOMS: atom_id res chain seq x y z
N MET A 1 6.45 -3.16 6.56
CA MET A 1 6.37 -2.37 5.33
C MET A 1 5.12 -2.75 4.57
N TYR A 2 4.63 -1.84 3.79
CA TYR A 2 3.44 -2.06 2.97
C TYR A 2 3.79 -1.85 1.51
N ARG A 3 3.02 -2.47 0.64
CA ARG A 3 3.23 -2.35 -0.80
C ARG A 3 1.91 -1.98 -1.46
N ALA A 4 1.92 -0.85 -2.14
CA ALA A 4 0.74 -0.38 -2.86
C ALA A 4 0.86 -0.78 -4.31
N ILE A 5 -0.11 -1.51 -4.80
CA ILE A 5 -0.11 -2.00 -6.18
C ILE A 5 -0.89 -1.02 -7.04
N LEU A 6 -0.25 -0.53 -8.06
CA LEU A 6 -0.78 0.49 -8.95
C LEU A 6 -0.85 -0.05 -10.37
N PRO A 7 -1.60 0.61 -11.26
CA PRO A 7 -1.68 0.14 -12.64
C PRO A 7 -0.32 0.12 -13.35
N ASN A 8 0.58 1.03 -12.98
CA ASN A 8 1.87 1.16 -13.64
C ASN A 8 3.01 0.58 -12.84
N GLY A 9 2.74 -0.05 -11.69
CA GLY A 9 3.80 -0.60 -10.88
C GLY A 9 3.39 -0.68 -9.45
N GLN A 10 4.36 -0.55 -8.56
CA GLN A 10 4.09 -0.65 -7.13
C GLN A 10 5.02 0.29 -6.39
N LEU A 11 4.58 0.67 -5.18
CA LEU A 11 5.34 1.51 -4.27
C LEU A 11 5.40 0.85 -2.91
N GLU A 12 6.56 0.92 -2.28
CA GLU A 12 6.70 0.47 -0.91
C GLU A 12 6.64 1.66 0.03
N CYS A 13 6.05 1.45 1.20
CA CYS A 13 5.97 2.50 2.21
C CYS A 13 6.06 1.87 3.59
N ALA A 14 6.42 2.70 4.58
CA ALA A 14 6.49 2.23 5.95
C ALA A 14 5.12 2.26 6.61
N SER A 15 4.29 3.22 6.23
CA SER A 15 2.95 3.33 6.78
C SER A 15 2.05 4.02 5.77
N TYR A 16 0.76 4.04 6.09
CA TYR A 16 -0.20 4.67 5.20
C TYR A 16 -1.34 5.23 6.03
N ARG A 17 -2.10 6.13 5.42
CA ARG A 17 -3.30 6.68 6.02
C ARG A 17 -4.39 6.72 4.97
N LYS A 18 -5.54 6.17 5.30
CA LYS A 18 -6.68 6.19 4.38
C LYS A 18 -7.45 7.49 4.54
N GLY A 19 -7.78 8.10 3.42
CA GLY A 19 -8.59 9.29 3.40
C GLY A 19 -9.85 9.09 2.58
N ASP A 20 -10.55 10.18 2.35
CA ASP A 20 -11.82 10.10 1.62
C ASP A 20 -11.61 9.82 0.14
N TYR A 21 -10.48 10.26 -0.41
CA TYR A 21 -10.27 10.17 -1.85
C TYR A 21 -9.15 9.23 -2.24
N GLY A 22 -8.37 8.78 -1.28
CA GLY A 22 -7.27 7.91 -1.58
C GLY A 22 -6.44 7.65 -0.34
N VAL A 23 -5.25 7.10 -0.57
CA VAL A 23 -4.36 6.69 0.49
C VAL A 23 -3.09 7.51 0.42
N GLU A 24 -2.64 8.00 1.57
CA GLU A 24 -1.35 8.67 1.69
C GLU A 24 -0.32 7.65 2.16
N LEU A 25 0.81 7.61 1.48
CA LEU A 25 1.88 6.67 1.80
C LEU A 25 3.04 7.43 2.41
N TYR A 26 3.58 6.88 3.49
CA TYR A 26 4.65 7.53 4.26
C TYR A 26 5.85 6.63 4.37
N ASP A 27 7.03 7.24 4.44
CA ASP A 27 8.25 6.48 4.67
C ASP A 27 8.49 6.30 6.16
N CYS A 28 9.64 5.73 6.52
CA CYS A 28 9.93 5.46 7.93
C CYS A 28 10.18 6.73 8.74
N ASP A 29 10.41 7.83 8.07
CA ASP A 29 10.55 9.13 8.73
C ASP A 29 9.22 9.87 8.80
N GLU A 30 8.14 9.22 8.39
CA GLU A 30 6.80 9.80 8.37
C GLU A 30 6.67 10.95 7.38
N GLU A 31 7.48 10.92 6.33
CA GLU A 31 7.35 11.87 5.25
C GLU A 31 6.45 11.31 4.17
N LEU A 32 5.65 12.18 3.58
CA LEU A 32 4.72 11.77 2.55
C LEU A 32 5.48 11.35 1.30
N LEU A 33 5.31 10.10 0.91
CA LEU A 33 5.90 9.57 -0.31
C LEU A 33 5.00 9.85 -1.51
N ALA A 34 3.71 9.57 -1.35
CA ALA A 34 2.78 9.70 -2.46
C ALA A 34 1.37 9.66 -1.95
N PHE A 35 0.48 10.26 -2.71
CA PHE A 35 -0.96 10.12 -2.51
C PHE A 35 -1.51 9.31 -3.69
N VAL A 36 -2.23 8.24 -3.39
CA VAL A 36 -2.75 7.35 -4.41
C VAL A 36 -4.28 7.38 -4.33
N PRO A 37 -4.93 7.94 -5.34
CA PRO A 37 -6.40 7.92 -5.38
C PRO A 37 -6.90 6.47 -5.42
N TYR A 38 -8.06 6.25 -4.82
CA TYR A 38 -8.61 4.89 -4.78
C TYR A 38 -8.82 4.31 -6.17
N ALA A 39 -9.13 5.15 -7.13
CA ALA A 39 -9.31 4.67 -8.49
C ALA A 39 -8.05 4.05 -9.06
N ASN A 40 -6.88 4.46 -8.57
CA ASN A 40 -5.61 3.96 -9.06
C ASN A 40 -5.01 2.90 -8.15
N LEU A 41 -5.59 2.68 -6.98
CA LEU A 41 -5.04 1.72 -6.03
C LEU A 41 -5.66 0.36 -6.27
N LYS A 42 -4.85 -0.58 -6.73
CA LYS A 42 -5.33 -1.94 -6.99
C LYS A 42 -5.36 -2.76 -5.71
N ALA A 43 -4.35 -2.59 -4.88
CA ALA A 43 -4.28 -3.33 -3.62
C ALA A 43 -3.26 -2.67 -2.72
N LEU A 44 -3.39 -2.92 -1.43
CA LEU A 44 -2.39 -2.48 -0.45
C LEU A 44 -2.08 -3.69 0.41
N LEU A 45 -0.85 -4.15 0.31
CA LEU A 45 -0.43 -5.41 0.91
C LEU A 45 0.60 -5.15 1.98
N THR A 46 0.58 -6.01 3.00
CA THR A 46 1.65 -6.02 3.99
C THR A 46 2.72 -7.01 3.55
N ASP A 47 3.89 -6.87 4.15
CA ASP A 47 4.96 -7.85 3.87
C ASP A 47 4.53 -9.25 4.26
N ALA A 48 3.80 -9.36 5.35
CA ALA A 48 3.33 -10.67 5.80
C ALA A 48 2.40 -11.29 4.75
N ALA A 49 1.54 -10.47 4.14
CA ALA A 49 0.63 -10.98 3.13
C ALA A 49 1.38 -11.43 1.89
N THR A 50 2.44 -10.70 1.52
CA THR A 50 3.19 -11.05 0.33
C THR A 50 4.09 -12.26 0.53
N GLU A 51 4.51 -12.49 1.76
CA GLU A 51 5.39 -13.62 2.07
C GLU A 51 4.63 -14.89 2.41
N SER A 52 3.44 -14.72 2.93
CA SER A 52 2.64 -15.86 3.36
C SER A 52 2.06 -16.56 2.15
N PRO A 53 2.23 -17.85 2.03
CA PRO A 53 1.64 -18.56 0.89
C PRO A 53 0.16 -18.74 1.08
N GLY A 54 -0.31 -18.26 1.85
CA GLY A 54 -1.47 -18.37 1.96
C GLY A 54 -2.65 -18.64 2.24
N PRO A 55 -3.17 -18.93 2.19
CA PRO A 55 -4.13 -19.14 2.05
C PRO A 55 -5.12 -18.89 2.56
N SER A 56 -5.27 -18.55 2.66
CA SER A 56 -5.92 -18.36 2.92
C SER A 56 -6.90 -18.15 2.87
N VAL A 57 -7.34 -18.33 2.76
CA VAL A 57 -8.20 -18.15 2.68
C VAL A 57 -9.01 -18.36 2.66
N MET A 58 -9.25 -18.48 2.73
CA MET A 58 -10.01 -18.61 2.63
C MET A 58 -10.43 -18.65 2.52
#